data_0f8236947d3c7619f451a4729c28309f
#
_entry.id   0f8236947d3c7619f451a4729c28309f
#
_cell.length_a   1.000
_cell.length_b   1.000
_cell.length_c   1.000
_cell.angle_alpha   90.00
_cell.angle_beta   90.00
_cell.angle_gamma   90.00
#
_symmetry.space_group_name_H-M   'P 1'
#
loop_
_entity.id
_entity.type
_entity.pdbx_description
1 polymer ?
#
loop_
_entity_poly.entity_id
_entity_poly.type
_entity_poly.pdbx_seq_one_letter_code
_entity_poly.pdbx_strand_id
1 'polypeptide(L)'
;MPSADSVEGPRPLVIVGAGGLGLEALFVASRMSAEPNFPGWNVLGFVDDSDTIQGGWVDGLPVMGSVPDFFERYKGQKLHFHCAVGNNRDRQKLAVLFESHGFMPATLIDPLTAVSPRATIGPGSYIAPHVSVASEAKLGRYVLLNVGSSVGHHCIVEDFAQACPGVRLNGHCVVERLAFLGSNATLQPGKRVGEGATVGANSFVLRNVKPHSLVIGVPARTMQYAPHVD
;
A
#
# COMPACT_ATOMS: atom_id res chain seq x y z
N MET A 1 -17.71 20.33 17.06
CA MET A 1 -18.19 18.99 17.43
C MET A 1 -18.97 18.46 16.25
N PRO A 2 -18.46 17.46 15.51
CA PRO A 2 -19.31 16.80 14.50
C PRO A 2 -20.33 15.96 15.25
N SER A 3 -21.55 15.97 14.76
CA SER A 3 -22.72 15.24 15.24
C SER A 3 -22.39 13.75 15.39
N ALA A 4 -22.90 13.16 16.48
CA ALA A 4 -22.90 11.73 16.72
C ALA A 4 -23.84 11.07 15.69
N ASP A 5 -23.40 10.93 14.46
CA ASP A 5 -24.05 10.09 13.46
C ASP A 5 -23.70 8.63 13.79
N SER A 6 -24.76 7.88 14.03
CA SER A 6 -24.87 6.45 14.25
C SER A 6 -23.66 5.65 13.77
N VAL A 7 -23.05 4.85 14.65
CA VAL A 7 -22.09 3.81 14.31
C VAL A 7 -22.79 2.86 13.35
N GLU A 8 -22.67 3.11 12.04
CA GLU A 8 -23.08 2.15 11.02
C GLU A 8 -22.27 0.86 11.26
N GLY A 9 -22.90 -0.29 11.08
CA GLY A 9 -22.26 -1.60 11.22
C GLY A 9 -21.02 -1.76 10.32
N PRO A 10 -20.35 -2.92 10.36
CA PRO A 10 -19.12 -3.14 9.60
C PRO A 10 -19.26 -2.81 8.11
N ARG A 11 -18.35 -2.04 7.57
CA ARG A 11 -18.37 -1.60 6.17
C ARG A 11 -17.98 -2.73 5.24
N PRO A 12 -18.72 -2.99 4.14
CA PRO A 12 -18.37 -4.05 3.20
C PRO A 12 -17.08 -3.72 2.47
N LEU A 13 -16.15 -4.67 2.49
CA LEU A 13 -14.82 -4.56 1.89
C LEU A 13 -14.54 -5.75 0.97
N VAL A 14 -13.98 -5.50 -0.20
CA VAL A 14 -13.36 -6.52 -1.05
C VAL A 14 -11.87 -6.28 -1.15
N ILE A 15 -11.08 -7.35 -1.22
CA ILE A 15 -9.63 -7.28 -1.40
C ILE A 15 -9.31 -7.65 -2.85
N VAL A 16 -8.66 -6.73 -3.56
CA VAL A 16 -8.25 -6.94 -4.96
C VAL A 16 -6.83 -7.51 -4.97
N GLY A 17 -6.71 -8.76 -5.40
CA GLY A 17 -5.50 -9.59 -5.31
C GLY A 17 -5.62 -10.58 -4.15
N ALA A 18 -5.58 -11.88 -4.48
CA ALA A 18 -5.70 -13.00 -3.52
C ALA A 18 -4.35 -13.66 -3.19
N GLY A 19 -3.24 -13.04 -3.56
CA GLY A 19 -1.88 -13.50 -3.24
C GLY A 19 -1.45 -13.13 -1.81
N GLY A 20 -0.15 -13.26 -1.52
CA GLY A 20 0.41 -13.01 -0.17
C GLY A 20 0.05 -11.65 0.41
N LEU A 21 0.12 -10.58 -0.39
CA LEU A 21 -0.28 -9.23 0.07
C LEU A 21 -1.79 -9.16 0.36
N GLY A 22 -2.62 -9.91 -0.36
CA GLY A 22 -4.06 -10.04 -0.08
C GLY A 22 -4.33 -10.65 1.29
N LEU A 23 -3.59 -11.70 1.65
CA LEU A 23 -3.66 -12.32 2.98
C LEU A 23 -3.18 -11.36 4.09
N GLU A 24 -2.12 -10.62 3.85
CA GLU A 24 -1.66 -9.58 4.78
C GLU A 24 -2.70 -8.46 4.94
N ALA A 25 -3.36 -8.05 3.86
CA ALA A 25 -4.44 -7.06 3.91
C ALA A 25 -5.66 -7.57 4.70
N LEU A 26 -6.04 -8.82 4.50
CA LEU A 26 -7.10 -9.49 5.29
C LEU A 26 -6.74 -9.51 6.78
N PHE A 27 -5.51 -9.89 7.11
CA PHE A 27 -5.02 -9.89 8.49
C PHE A 27 -5.15 -8.51 9.15
N VAL A 28 -4.69 -7.45 8.47
CA VAL A 28 -4.79 -6.08 9.00
C VAL A 28 -6.26 -5.63 9.10
N ALA A 29 -7.10 -5.89 8.10
CA ALA A 29 -8.52 -5.56 8.14
C ALA A 29 -9.24 -6.23 9.32
N SER A 30 -8.92 -7.49 9.61
CA SER A 30 -9.47 -8.24 10.74
C SER A 30 -9.04 -7.64 12.08
N ARG A 31 -7.77 -7.26 12.22
CA ARG A 31 -7.26 -6.60 13.43
C ARG A 31 -7.88 -5.23 13.67
N MET A 32 -8.03 -4.42 12.60
CA MET A 32 -8.75 -3.14 12.68
C MET A 32 -10.18 -3.36 13.17
N SER A 33 -10.85 -4.40 12.70
CA SER A 33 -12.24 -4.72 13.07
C SER A 33 -12.40 -5.19 14.52
N ALA A 34 -11.32 -5.62 15.16
CA ALA A 34 -11.30 -5.96 16.58
C ALA A 34 -11.13 -4.74 17.50
N GLU A 35 -10.81 -3.56 16.96
CA GLU A 35 -10.64 -2.34 17.75
C GLU A 35 -11.99 -1.76 18.18
N PRO A 36 -12.17 -1.43 19.48
CA PRO A 36 -13.48 -1.02 20.03
C PRO A 36 -14.10 0.24 19.41
N ASN A 37 -13.26 1.14 18.88
CA ASN A 37 -13.67 2.44 18.36
C ASN A 37 -13.63 2.50 16.82
N PHE A 38 -13.50 1.37 16.16
CA PHE A 38 -13.52 1.28 14.71
C PHE A 38 -14.80 0.55 14.27
N PRO A 39 -15.55 1.05 13.27
CA PRO A 39 -16.81 0.44 12.82
C PRO A 39 -16.62 -0.97 12.23
N GLY A 40 -15.37 -1.36 11.94
CA GLY A 40 -15.02 -2.65 11.39
C GLY A 40 -15.10 -2.72 9.85
N TRP A 41 -14.46 -3.74 9.33
CA TRP A 41 -14.59 -4.19 7.96
C TRP A 41 -15.32 -5.53 7.91
N ASN A 42 -16.36 -5.64 7.09
CA ASN A 42 -16.92 -6.91 6.67
C ASN A 42 -16.27 -7.33 5.36
N VAL A 43 -15.21 -8.15 5.43
CA VAL A 43 -14.50 -8.60 4.23
C VAL A 43 -15.33 -9.65 3.52
N LEU A 44 -15.82 -9.33 2.33
CA LEU A 44 -16.71 -10.17 1.53
C LEU A 44 -15.97 -11.27 0.77
N GLY A 45 -14.71 -11.03 0.39
CA GLY A 45 -13.89 -11.95 -0.37
C GLY A 45 -12.79 -11.27 -1.15
N PHE A 46 -12.19 -12.02 -2.05
CA PHE A 46 -11.11 -11.57 -2.93
C PHE A 46 -11.61 -11.44 -4.38
N VAL A 47 -11.04 -10.47 -5.10
CA VAL A 47 -11.19 -10.33 -6.56
C VAL A 47 -9.81 -10.56 -7.17
N ASP A 48 -9.70 -11.52 -8.09
CA ASP A 48 -8.40 -11.87 -8.69
C ASP A 48 -8.63 -12.43 -10.10
N ASP A 49 -7.77 -12.08 -11.05
CA ASP A 49 -7.89 -12.51 -12.45
C ASP A 49 -7.24 -13.88 -12.72
N SER A 50 -6.63 -14.51 -11.70
CA SER A 50 -5.98 -15.82 -11.88
C SER A 50 -7.01 -16.94 -12.06
N ASP A 51 -6.97 -17.60 -13.22
CA ASP A 51 -7.86 -18.73 -13.55
C ASP A 51 -7.74 -19.88 -12.56
N THR A 52 -6.58 -20.04 -11.91
CA THR A 52 -6.30 -21.17 -11.02
C THR A 52 -7.07 -21.12 -9.70
N ILE A 53 -7.64 -19.97 -9.34
CA ILE A 53 -8.34 -19.78 -8.06
C ILE A 53 -9.81 -19.34 -8.24
N GLN A 54 -10.29 -19.24 -9.49
CA GLN A 54 -11.67 -18.86 -9.75
C GLN A 54 -12.67 -19.85 -9.13
N GLY A 55 -13.70 -19.32 -8.48
CA GLY A 55 -14.74 -20.12 -7.80
C GLY A 55 -14.24 -20.85 -6.54
N GLY A 56 -12.98 -20.63 -6.16
CA GLY A 56 -12.35 -21.21 -4.98
C GLY A 56 -12.46 -20.33 -3.73
N TRP A 57 -11.72 -20.72 -2.72
CA TRP A 57 -11.67 -20.06 -1.42
C TRP A 57 -10.20 -19.78 -1.05
N VAL A 58 -9.96 -18.61 -0.46
CA VAL A 58 -8.66 -18.21 0.05
C VAL A 58 -8.87 -17.77 1.50
N ASP A 59 -8.18 -18.42 2.43
CA ASP A 59 -8.27 -18.16 3.88
C ASP A 59 -9.73 -18.08 4.40
N GLY A 60 -10.58 -19.02 3.97
CA GLY A 60 -11.99 -19.09 4.39
C GLY A 60 -12.92 -18.06 3.76
N LEU A 61 -12.45 -17.26 2.81
CA LEU A 61 -13.24 -16.30 2.06
C LEU A 61 -13.32 -16.66 0.57
N PRO A 62 -14.45 -16.39 -0.12
CA PRO A 62 -14.60 -16.73 -1.53
C PRO A 62 -13.73 -15.85 -2.43
N VAL A 63 -13.26 -16.42 -3.54
CA VAL A 63 -12.81 -15.66 -4.71
C VAL A 63 -14.07 -15.27 -5.50
N MET A 64 -14.37 -13.97 -5.52
CA MET A 64 -15.63 -13.41 -6.02
C MET A 64 -15.70 -13.30 -7.56
N GLY A 65 -14.66 -13.74 -8.23
CA GLY A 65 -14.50 -13.72 -9.68
C GLY A 65 -13.32 -12.87 -10.16
N SER A 66 -13.19 -12.81 -11.47
CA SER A 66 -12.27 -11.86 -12.13
C SER A 66 -12.72 -10.41 -11.94
N VAL A 67 -11.86 -9.46 -12.27
CA VAL A 67 -12.21 -8.03 -12.20
C VAL A 67 -13.44 -7.70 -13.06
N PRO A 68 -13.56 -8.17 -14.33
CA PRO A 68 -14.76 -7.96 -15.14
C PRO A 68 -16.03 -8.56 -14.52
N ASP A 69 -15.97 -9.83 -14.05
CA ASP A 69 -17.13 -10.48 -13.43
C ASP A 69 -17.60 -9.77 -12.17
N PHE A 70 -16.64 -9.27 -11.38
CA PHE A 70 -16.94 -8.50 -10.18
C PHE A 70 -17.69 -7.20 -10.52
N PHE A 71 -17.25 -6.46 -11.52
CA PHE A 71 -17.93 -5.22 -11.92
C PHE A 71 -19.34 -5.45 -12.43
N GLU A 72 -19.55 -6.48 -13.22
CA GLU A 72 -20.88 -6.88 -13.70
C GLU A 72 -21.83 -7.18 -12.52
N ARG A 73 -21.36 -8.02 -11.57
CA ARG A 73 -22.16 -8.50 -10.46
C ARG A 73 -22.48 -7.43 -9.42
N TYR A 74 -21.54 -6.52 -9.15
CA TYR A 74 -21.64 -5.54 -8.06
C TYR A 74 -21.84 -4.11 -8.54
N LYS A 75 -22.21 -3.93 -9.80
CA LYS A 75 -22.51 -2.62 -10.40
C LYS A 75 -23.50 -1.82 -9.55
N GLY A 76 -23.12 -0.58 -9.24
CA GLY A 76 -23.96 0.34 -8.46
C GLY A 76 -24.06 0.05 -6.95
N GLN A 77 -23.38 -0.96 -6.46
CA GLN A 77 -23.31 -1.22 -5.01
C GLN A 77 -22.23 -0.33 -4.36
N LYS A 78 -22.53 0.15 -3.14
CA LYS A 78 -21.59 0.94 -2.33
C LYS A 78 -20.64 0.01 -1.56
N LEU A 79 -19.55 -0.37 -2.19
CA LEU A 79 -18.53 -1.23 -1.60
C LEU A 79 -17.20 -0.48 -1.47
N HIS A 80 -16.46 -0.84 -0.43
CA HIS A 80 -15.05 -0.45 -0.32
C HIS A 80 -14.17 -1.53 -0.96
N PHE A 81 -13.03 -1.11 -1.47
CA PHE A 81 -12.01 -2.03 -1.96
C PHE A 81 -10.64 -1.67 -1.42
N HIS A 82 -9.80 -2.68 -1.20
CA HIS A 82 -8.38 -2.50 -0.95
C HIS A 82 -7.57 -3.20 -2.05
N CYS A 83 -6.68 -2.45 -2.71
CA CYS A 83 -5.87 -2.99 -3.80
C CYS A 83 -4.57 -3.61 -3.25
N ALA A 84 -4.57 -4.92 -3.05
CA ALA A 84 -3.48 -5.70 -2.48
C ALA A 84 -2.55 -6.27 -3.58
N VAL A 85 -2.10 -5.43 -4.50
CA VAL A 85 -1.23 -5.78 -5.61
C VAL A 85 0.16 -5.16 -5.41
N GLY A 86 1.19 -6.01 -5.35
CA GLY A 86 2.56 -5.61 -5.05
C GLY A 86 3.25 -4.80 -6.15
N ASN A 87 2.90 -5.00 -7.42
CA ASN A 87 3.43 -4.18 -8.50
C ASN A 87 2.79 -2.79 -8.48
N ASN A 88 3.60 -1.74 -8.34
CA ASN A 88 3.10 -0.36 -8.18
C ASN A 88 2.27 0.12 -9.38
N ARG A 89 2.66 -0.24 -10.60
CA ARG A 89 1.95 0.16 -11.83
C ARG A 89 0.61 -0.58 -11.99
N ASP A 90 0.59 -1.87 -11.67
CA ASP A 90 -0.64 -2.66 -11.75
C ASP A 90 -1.59 -2.28 -10.62
N ARG A 91 -1.07 -2.01 -9.40
CA ARG A 91 -1.86 -1.42 -8.31
C ARG A 91 -2.49 -0.09 -8.73
N GLN A 92 -1.74 0.77 -9.42
CA GLN A 92 -2.28 2.04 -9.94
C GLN A 92 -3.40 1.81 -10.95
N LYS A 93 -3.20 0.94 -11.95
CA LYS A 93 -4.22 0.65 -12.96
C LYS A 93 -5.51 0.12 -12.33
N LEU A 94 -5.39 -0.86 -11.45
CA LEU A 94 -6.54 -1.47 -10.78
C LEU A 94 -7.25 -0.47 -9.86
N ALA A 95 -6.51 0.31 -9.07
CA ALA A 95 -7.10 1.31 -8.18
C ALA A 95 -7.92 2.34 -8.96
N VAL A 96 -7.38 2.90 -10.04
CA VAL A 96 -8.08 3.85 -10.92
C VAL A 96 -9.31 3.19 -11.55
N LEU A 97 -9.19 1.94 -11.97
CA LEU A 97 -10.30 1.20 -12.58
C LEU A 97 -11.45 0.98 -11.57
N PHE A 98 -11.16 0.54 -10.35
CA PHE A 98 -12.18 0.36 -9.31
C PHE A 98 -12.86 1.67 -8.93
N GLU A 99 -12.10 2.76 -8.77
CA GLU A 99 -12.67 4.09 -8.50
C GLU A 99 -13.57 4.57 -9.64
N SER A 100 -13.19 4.33 -10.89
CA SER A 100 -14.02 4.71 -12.06
C SER A 100 -15.36 3.96 -12.11
N HIS A 101 -15.46 2.79 -11.45
CA HIS A 101 -16.71 2.04 -11.28
C HIS A 101 -17.47 2.41 -10.01
N GLY A 102 -17.01 3.44 -9.27
CA GLY A 102 -17.70 3.98 -8.10
C GLY A 102 -17.40 3.27 -6.79
N PHE A 103 -16.43 2.36 -6.75
CA PHE A 103 -15.99 1.72 -5.51
C PHE A 103 -15.09 2.67 -4.70
N MET A 104 -15.15 2.57 -3.38
CA MET A 104 -14.44 3.49 -2.47
C MET A 104 -13.14 2.87 -1.95
N PRO A 105 -12.00 3.59 -2.02
CA PRO A 105 -10.73 3.05 -1.51
C PRO A 105 -10.76 2.89 0.01
N ALA A 106 -10.37 1.70 0.48
CA ALA A 106 -10.19 1.39 1.90
C ALA A 106 -8.72 1.57 2.30
N THR A 107 -8.47 2.41 3.28
CA THR A 107 -7.16 2.55 3.93
C THR A 107 -7.06 1.54 5.06
N LEU A 108 -6.04 0.71 5.05
CA LEU A 108 -5.78 -0.28 6.09
C LEU A 108 -4.54 0.12 6.89
N ILE A 109 -4.71 0.30 8.20
CA ILE A 109 -3.64 0.69 9.13
C ILE A 109 -3.68 -0.27 10.30
N ASP A 110 -2.63 -1.08 10.47
CA ASP A 110 -2.59 -2.02 11.59
C ASP A 110 -2.59 -1.29 12.94
N PRO A 111 -3.33 -1.76 13.94
CA PRO A 111 -3.39 -1.16 15.27
C PRO A 111 -2.05 -1.05 16.01
N LEU A 112 -1.05 -1.88 15.66
CA LEU A 112 0.31 -1.77 16.21
C LEU A 112 1.19 -0.73 15.49
N THR A 113 0.60 0.09 14.62
CA THR A 113 1.31 1.16 13.92
C THR A 113 1.34 2.42 14.77
N ALA A 114 2.53 3.02 14.90
CA ALA A 114 2.69 4.31 15.58
C ALA A 114 2.58 5.47 14.57
N VAL A 115 1.40 6.07 14.44
CA VAL A 115 1.18 7.23 13.55
C VAL A 115 1.09 8.50 14.37
N SER A 116 1.94 9.49 14.07
CA SER A 116 1.83 10.82 14.67
C SER A 116 0.49 11.47 14.30
N PRO A 117 -0.20 12.15 15.26
CA PRO A 117 -1.42 12.91 14.96
C PRO A 117 -1.24 14.03 13.92
N ARG A 118 0.01 14.44 13.68
CA ARG A 118 0.35 15.47 12.68
C ARG A 118 0.77 14.89 11.34
N ALA A 119 0.76 13.57 11.17
CA ALA A 119 0.98 12.92 9.90
C ALA A 119 -0.33 12.81 9.11
N THR A 120 -0.24 12.75 7.78
CA THR A 120 -1.38 12.52 6.90
C THR A 120 -1.17 11.26 6.07
N ILE A 121 -2.22 10.46 5.91
CA ILE A 121 -2.20 9.22 5.12
C ILE A 121 -3.33 9.29 4.11
N GLY A 122 -2.99 9.20 2.83
CA GLY A 122 -3.95 9.24 1.73
C GLY A 122 -4.77 7.94 1.60
N PRO A 123 -5.95 8.03 0.95
CA PRO A 123 -6.86 6.90 0.82
C PRO A 123 -6.26 5.73 0.04
N GLY A 124 -6.72 4.53 0.36
CA GLY A 124 -6.27 3.27 -0.28
C GLY A 124 -4.90 2.77 0.19
N SER A 125 -4.23 3.48 1.10
CA SER A 125 -2.91 3.09 1.59
C SER A 125 -2.97 1.86 2.51
N TYR A 126 -1.88 1.10 2.54
CA TYR A 126 -1.65 -0.05 3.41
C TYR A 126 -0.47 0.23 4.34
N ILE A 127 -0.71 0.15 5.64
CA ILE A 127 0.30 0.37 6.67
C ILE A 127 0.34 -0.87 7.56
N ALA A 128 1.38 -1.67 7.38
CA ALA A 128 1.58 -2.95 8.04
C ALA A 128 1.92 -2.80 9.54
N PRO A 129 1.87 -3.91 10.32
CA PRO A 129 2.28 -3.91 11.72
C PRO A 129 3.66 -3.31 11.96
N HIS A 130 3.82 -2.65 13.11
CA HIS A 130 5.09 -2.07 13.57
C HIS A 130 5.71 -1.01 12.65
N VAL A 131 4.93 -0.43 11.76
CA VAL A 131 5.33 0.77 11.02
C VAL A 131 5.29 1.98 11.96
N SER A 132 6.24 2.89 11.79
CA SER A 132 6.19 4.20 12.45
C SER A 132 6.13 5.34 11.43
N VAL A 133 5.19 6.27 11.61
CA VAL A 133 5.03 7.47 10.78
C VAL A 133 5.16 8.69 11.68
N ALA A 134 6.27 9.42 11.51
CA ALA A 134 6.61 10.54 12.40
C ALA A 134 5.84 11.83 12.05
N SER A 135 6.03 12.85 12.90
CA SER A 135 5.34 14.15 12.79
C SER A 135 5.58 14.83 11.45
N GLU A 136 4.54 15.45 10.89
CA GLU A 136 4.56 16.18 9.61
C GLU A 136 4.90 15.30 8.38
N ALA A 137 4.92 13.99 8.55
CA ALA A 137 5.04 13.09 7.39
C ALA A 137 3.75 13.10 6.57
N LYS A 138 3.87 13.09 5.24
CA LYS A 138 2.75 13.10 4.30
C LYS A 138 2.83 11.90 3.38
N LEU A 139 1.86 11.02 3.50
CA LEU A 139 1.71 9.85 2.65
C LEU A 139 0.58 10.11 1.65
N GLY A 140 0.85 9.91 0.38
CA GLY A 140 -0.12 10.01 -0.71
C GLY A 140 -1.11 8.86 -0.73
N ARG A 141 -1.81 8.72 -1.84
CA ARG A 141 -2.80 7.67 -2.08
C ARG A 141 -2.13 6.34 -2.41
N TYR A 142 -2.72 5.25 -1.94
CA TYR A 142 -2.26 3.88 -2.26
C TYR A 142 -0.78 3.64 -1.96
N VAL A 143 -0.22 4.33 -0.97
CA VAL A 143 1.11 4.06 -0.46
C VAL A 143 1.11 2.73 0.28
N LEU A 144 2.14 1.91 0.04
CA LEU A 144 2.32 0.65 0.74
C LEU A 144 3.57 0.75 1.63
N LEU A 145 3.37 0.67 2.94
CA LEU A 145 4.44 0.57 3.93
C LEU A 145 4.39 -0.80 4.60
N ASN A 146 5.36 -1.64 4.31
CA ASN A 146 5.39 -2.99 4.86
C ASN A 146 6.02 -3.05 6.25
N VAL A 147 5.90 -4.21 6.91
CA VAL A 147 6.20 -4.46 8.32
C VAL A 147 7.53 -3.85 8.76
N GLY A 148 7.49 -3.19 9.91
CA GLY A 148 8.67 -2.63 10.57
C GLY A 148 9.36 -1.50 9.81
N SER A 149 8.79 -0.95 8.74
CA SER A 149 9.35 0.24 8.08
C SER A 149 9.13 1.52 8.90
N SER A 150 9.91 2.57 8.63
CA SER A 150 9.76 3.85 9.33
C SER A 150 9.83 5.04 8.38
N VAL A 151 8.92 6.00 8.59
CA VAL A 151 8.87 7.27 7.87
C VAL A 151 9.19 8.38 8.86
N GLY A 152 10.35 9.02 8.67
CA GLY A 152 10.84 10.12 9.50
C GLY A 152 10.00 11.39 9.38
N HIS A 153 10.25 12.35 10.27
CA HIS A 153 9.54 13.63 10.29
C HIS A 153 9.69 14.40 8.97
N HIS A 154 8.64 15.10 8.54
CA HIS A 154 8.60 15.91 7.31
C HIS A 154 8.91 15.13 6.03
N CYS A 155 8.84 13.81 6.05
CA CYS A 155 8.96 13.02 4.83
C CYS A 155 7.72 13.18 3.96
N ILE A 156 7.92 13.08 2.65
CA ILE A 156 6.85 13.01 1.66
C ILE A 156 6.99 11.68 0.93
N VAL A 157 5.95 10.88 0.95
CA VAL A 157 5.84 9.65 0.19
C VAL A 157 4.65 9.80 -0.74
N GLU A 158 4.92 9.92 -2.02
CA GLU A 158 3.88 10.22 -3.01
C GLU A 158 3.09 8.97 -3.41
N ASP A 159 2.05 9.18 -4.22
CA ASP A 159 1.07 8.17 -4.60
C ASP A 159 1.71 6.89 -5.16
N PHE A 160 1.16 5.75 -4.77
CA PHE A 160 1.58 4.43 -5.24
C PHE A 160 3.04 4.06 -4.96
N ALA A 161 3.78 4.85 -4.16
CA ALA A 161 5.10 4.46 -3.72
C ALA A 161 5.03 3.27 -2.74
N GLN A 162 6.09 2.48 -2.70
CA GLN A 162 6.15 1.28 -1.87
C GLN A 162 7.46 1.20 -1.11
N ALA A 163 7.35 0.92 0.19
CA ALA A 163 8.45 0.55 1.07
C ALA A 163 8.27 -0.90 1.53
N CYS A 164 9.19 -1.78 1.14
CA CYS A 164 9.27 -3.16 1.58
C CYS A 164 9.64 -3.27 3.08
N PRO A 165 9.60 -4.47 3.69
CA PRO A 165 9.90 -4.64 5.11
C PRO A 165 11.20 -3.97 5.55
N GLY A 166 11.14 -3.29 6.70
CA GLY A 166 12.32 -2.73 7.33
C GLY A 166 12.92 -1.48 6.69
N VAL A 167 12.29 -0.88 5.68
CA VAL A 167 12.77 0.38 5.06
C VAL A 167 12.84 1.51 6.08
N ARG A 168 13.90 2.33 6.01
CA ARG A 168 14.12 3.49 6.87
C ARG A 168 14.18 4.78 6.05
N LEU A 169 13.14 5.61 6.15
CA LEU A 169 13.16 6.97 5.62
C LEU A 169 13.52 7.92 6.76
N ASN A 170 14.74 8.44 6.74
CA ASN A 170 15.13 9.47 7.71
C ASN A 170 14.46 10.81 7.39
N GLY A 171 14.54 11.76 8.32
CA GLY A 171 13.80 13.02 8.20
C GLY A 171 13.99 13.77 6.88
N HIS A 172 12.93 14.45 6.41
CA HIS A 172 12.89 15.26 5.18
C HIS A 172 13.15 14.48 3.87
N CYS A 173 13.04 13.16 3.86
CA CYS A 173 13.14 12.39 2.62
C CYS A 173 11.90 12.58 1.74
N VAL A 174 12.09 12.48 0.43
CA VAL A 174 11.01 12.47 -0.56
C VAL A 174 11.09 11.19 -1.37
N VAL A 175 10.02 10.44 -1.39
CA VAL A 175 9.84 9.25 -2.23
C VAL A 175 8.74 9.57 -3.22
N GLU A 176 9.12 9.77 -4.48
CA GLU A 176 8.17 10.19 -5.51
C GLU A 176 7.27 9.02 -5.95
N ARG A 177 6.22 9.35 -6.68
CA ARG A 177 5.19 8.39 -7.07
C ARG A 177 5.77 7.15 -7.77
N LEU A 178 5.13 6.00 -7.53
CA LEU A 178 5.54 4.71 -8.10
C LEU A 178 6.96 4.23 -7.73
N ALA A 179 7.72 4.96 -6.91
CA ALA A 179 9.03 4.51 -6.47
C ALA A 179 8.92 3.24 -5.60
N PHE A 180 9.90 2.35 -5.74
CA PHE A 180 9.99 1.08 -5.02
C PHE A 180 11.26 1.03 -4.18
N LEU A 181 11.09 0.78 -2.89
CA LEU A 181 12.19 0.64 -1.93
C LEU A 181 12.24 -0.80 -1.42
N GLY A 182 13.28 -1.51 -1.79
CA GLY A 182 13.52 -2.90 -1.36
C GLY A 182 13.78 -3.00 0.14
N SER A 183 13.61 -4.22 0.67
CA SER A 183 13.69 -4.50 2.11
C SER A 183 14.98 -3.95 2.74
N ASN A 184 14.85 -3.34 3.92
CA ASN A 184 15.92 -2.71 4.70
C ASN A 184 16.69 -1.59 3.97
N ALA A 185 16.18 -1.06 2.86
CA ALA A 185 16.78 0.12 2.25
C ALA A 185 16.69 1.31 3.23
N THR A 186 17.77 2.10 3.29
CA THR A 186 17.87 3.27 4.18
C THR A 186 18.20 4.51 3.37
N LEU A 187 17.43 5.57 3.54
CA LEU A 187 17.70 6.87 2.96
C LEU A 187 18.33 7.80 4.01
N GLN A 188 19.45 8.43 3.67
CA GLN A 188 20.04 9.50 4.46
C GLN A 188 19.04 10.69 4.54
N PRO A 189 19.02 11.47 5.64
CA PRO A 189 18.13 12.63 5.75
C PRO A 189 18.18 13.56 4.53
N GLY A 190 17.01 14.05 4.11
CA GLY A 190 16.84 14.99 3.01
C GLY A 190 17.06 14.40 1.61
N LYS A 191 17.13 13.08 1.45
CA LYS A 191 17.31 12.46 0.13
C LYS A 191 15.99 12.24 -0.60
N ARG A 192 16.10 12.27 -1.93
CA ARG A 192 14.97 12.06 -2.85
C ARG A 192 15.17 10.79 -3.66
N VAL A 193 14.12 10.02 -3.79
CA VAL A 193 14.02 8.90 -4.75
C VAL A 193 12.99 9.30 -5.80
N GLY A 194 13.46 9.43 -7.05
CA GLY A 194 12.65 9.93 -8.16
C GLY A 194 11.53 8.96 -8.59
N GLU A 195 10.58 9.49 -9.36
CA GLU A 195 9.41 8.75 -9.84
C GLU A 195 9.79 7.41 -10.49
N GLY A 196 9.11 6.34 -10.09
CA GLY A 196 9.30 5.01 -10.65
C GLY A 196 10.71 4.43 -10.49
N ALA A 197 11.57 5.06 -9.68
CA ALA A 197 12.89 4.52 -9.38
C ALA A 197 12.81 3.33 -8.42
N THR A 198 13.81 2.46 -8.51
CA THR A 198 13.96 1.29 -7.65
C THR A 198 15.22 1.41 -6.80
N VAL A 199 15.07 1.27 -5.50
CA VAL A 199 16.17 1.10 -4.56
C VAL A 199 16.23 -0.36 -4.16
N GLY A 200 17.34 -1.04 -4.44
CA GLY A 200 17.51 -2.46 -4.10
C GLY A 200 17.54 -2.71 -2.59
N ALA A 201 17.27 -3.94 -2.19
CA ALA A 201 17.29 -4.35 -0.79
C ALA A 201 18.67 -4.08 -0.14
N ASN A 202 18.66 -3.76 1.16
CA ASN A 202 19.84 -3.44 1.98
C ASN A 202 20.70 -2.28 1.42
N SER A 203 20.14 -1.42 0.59
CA SER A 203 20.90 -0.29 0.02
C SER A 203 20.90 0.92 0.94
N PHE A 204 22.01 1.68 0.94
CA PHE A 204 22.12 2.95 1.65
C PHE A 204 22.22 4.13 0.68
N VAL A 205 21.16 4.92 0.60
CA VAL A 205 20.99 6.04 -0.34
C VAL A 205 21.62 7.31 0.25
N LEU A 206 22.82 7.68 -0.26
CA LEU A 206 23.53 8.90 0.12
C LEU A 206 23.31 10.08 -0.84
N ARG A 207 22.79 9.85 -2.04
CA ARG A 207 22.56 10.85 -3.08
C ARG A 207 21.14 10.70 -3.62
N ASN A 208 20.58 11.78 -4.18
CA ASN A 208 19.29 11.70 -4.84
C ASN A 208 19.33 10.68 -5.98
N VAL A 209 18.27 9.88 -6.05
CA VAL A 209 18.08 8.85 -7.08
C VAL A 209 17.24 9.44 -8.21
N LYS A 210 17.73 9.32 -9.44
CA LYS A 210 17.03 9.84 -10.62
C LYS A 210 15.73 9.04 -10.89
N PRO A 211 14.71 9.66 -11.49
CA PRO A 211 13.52 8.93 -11.94
C PRO A 211 13.88 7.71 -12.80
N HIS A 212 13.07 6.65 -12.68
CA HIS A 212 13.16 5.42 -13.46
C HIS A 212 14.51 4.71 -13.43
N SER A 213 15.36 4.99 -12.43
CA SER A 213 16.66 4.35 -12.29
C SER A 213 16.64 3.25 -11.21
N LEU A 214 17.54 2.29 -11.35
CA LEU A 214 17.83 1.28 -10.34
C LEU A 214 19.12 1.65 -9.61
N VAL A 215 19.08 1.71 -8.27
CA VAL A 215 20.26 1.87 -7.42
C VAL A 215 20.36 0.72 -6.43
N ILE A 216 21.59 0.23 -6.21
CA ILE A 216 21.86 -0.83 -5.22
C ILE A 216 23.18 -0.59 -4.49
N GLY A 217 23.32 -1.17 -3.31
CA GLY A 217 24.57 -1.26 -2.55
C GLY A 217 24.71 -0.25 -1.42
N VAL A 218 25.86 -0.33 -0.73
CA VAL A 218 26.25 0.49 0.42
C VAL A 218 27.64 1.07 0.16
N PRO A 219 27.72 2.34 -0.28
CA PRO A 219 26.65 3.25 -0.63
C PRO A 219 25.98 2.88 -1.96
N ALA A 220 24.69 3.22 -2.11
CA ALA A 220 23.93 2.93 -3.31
C ALA A 220 24.49 3.61 -4.56
N ARG A 221 24.60 2.86 -5.66
CA ARG A 221 25.07 3.30 -6.96
C ARG A 221 24.06 2.93 -8.04
N THR A 222 23.94 3.75 -9.06
CA THR A 222 23.11 3.45 -10.22
C THR A 222 23.66 2.22 -10.94
N MET A 223 22.78 1.26 -11.18
CA MET A 223 23.07 0.11 -12.03
C MET A 223 22.76 0.47 -13.48
N GLN A 224 23.73 0.24 -14.35
CA GLN A 224 23.45 0.21 -15.78
C GLN A 224 22.80 -1.14 -16.08
N TYR A 225 21.51 -1.13 -16.40
CA TYR A 225 20.86 -2.31 -16.91
C TYR A 225 21.43 -2.56 -18.32
N ALA A 226 22.27 -3.55 -18.47
CA ALA A 226 22.50 -4.11 -19.80
C ALA A 226 21.20 -4.83 -20.18
N PRO A 227 20.48 -4.43 -21.25
CA PRO A 227 19.36 -5.22 -21.70
C PRO A 227 19.86 -6.64 -21.96
N HIS A 228 19.18 -7.64 -21.38
CA HIS A 228 19.39 -9.02 -21.83
C HIS A 228 19.10 -9.03 -23.31
N VAL A 229 20.12 -9.27 -24.11
CA VAL A 229 19.96 -9.64 -25.51
C VAL A 229 19.56 -11.11 -25.46
N ASP A 230 18.24 -11.37 -25.65
CA ASP A 230 17.71 -12.73 -25.89
C ASP A 230 18.25 -13.27 -27.21
#